data_24b486097cb8f599025b24dbac0ba1bd
#
_entry.id   24b486097cb8f599025b24dbac0ba1bd
#
_cell.length_a   1.000
_cell.length_b   1.000
_cell.length_c   1.000
_cell.angle_alpha   90.00
_cell.angle_beta   90.00
_cell.angle_gamma   90.00
#
_symmetry.space_group_name_H-M   'P 1'
#
loop_
_entity.id
_entity.type
_entity.pdbx_description
1 polymer ?
#
loop_
_entity_poly.entity_id
_entity_poly.type
_entity_poly.pdbx_seq_one_letter_code
_entity_poly.pdbx_strand_id
1 'polypeptide(L)'
;MAMVNYPYPTSFINPLPAWPMKEACVQAKNTTASSFNDVSMFNYTNIMAIQRAGNVFYNYTGAETCLNISESQAGGLDDSGWTIQTCSEFPMPMGDDPSQSCFTWTGWDEAAFTSFCQQTYGMTPMYNWALDYFGGRNPGKDF
;
A
#
# COMPACT_ATOMS: atom_id res chain seq x y z
N MET A 1 2.63 1.00 4.51
CA MET A 1 2.56 -0.40 4.06
C MET A 1 1.24 -0.57 3.33
N ALA A 2 1.29 -0.69 2.02
CA ALA A 2 0.10 -0.92 1.22
C ALA A 2 -0.08 -2.44 1.08
N MET A 3 -1.02 -2.98 1.81
CA MET A 3 -1.31 -4.41 1.82
C MET A 3 -2.69 -4.63 1.22
N VAL A 4 -2.75 -5.39 0.13
CA VAL A 4 -4.04 -5.71 -0.50
C VAL A 4 -4.79 -6.70 0.38
N ASN A 5 -6.02 -6.36 0.76
CA ASN A 5 -6.79 -7.12 1.75
C ASN A 5 -7.74 -8.13 1.09
N TYR A 6 -7.20 -9.05 0.28
CA TYR A 6 -7.98 -10.08 -0.39
C TYR A 6 -8.58 -11.10 0.60
N PRO A 7 -9.79 -11.64 0.31
CA PRO A 7 -10.41 -12.65 1.14
C PRO A 7 -9.84 -14.07 0.92
N TYR A 8 -8.75 -14.19 0.17
CA TYR A 8 -8.05 -15.43 -0.13
C TYR A 8 -6.54 -15.24 0.02
N PRO A 9 -5.76 -16.30 0.30
CA PRO A 9 -4.32 -16.21 0.39
C PRO A 9 -3.72 -15.90 -1.00
N THR A 10 -2.64 -15.12 -1.00
CA THR A 10 -1.90 -14.76 -2.22
C THR A 10 -0.48 -15.30 -2.16
N SER A 11 0.10 -15.59 -3.33
CA SER A 11 1.48 -16.07 -3.45
C SER A 11 2.23 -15.46 -4.64
N PHE A 12 1.57 -14.57 -5.40
CA PHE A 12 2.12 -14.10 -6.68
C PHE A 12 3.13 -12.95 -6.54
N ILE A 13 3.07 -12.18 -5.45
CA ILE A 13 4.07 -11.14 -5.13
C ILE A 13 4.75 -11.50 -3.82
N ASN A 14 3.97 -11.58 -2.76
CA ASN A 14 4.39 -12.00 -1.43
C ASN A 14 3.37 -13.01 -0.89
N PRO A 15 3.81 -14.10 -0.24
CA PRO A 15 2.88 -14.99 0.45
C PRO A 15 2.15 -14.22 1.55
N LEU A 16 0.84 -14.02 1.37
CA LEU A 16 -0.02 -13.37 2.36
C LEU A 16 -1.20 -14.27 2.70
N PRO A 17 -1.68 -14.25 3.95
CA PRO A 17 -2.89 -14.95 4.33
C PRO A 17 -4.12 -14.31 3.70
N ALA A 18 -5.26 -15.01 3.75
CA ALA A 18 -6.56 -14.39 3.52
C ALA A 18 -6.79 -13.28 4.56
N TRP A 19 -7.33 -12.14 4.13
CA TRP A 19 -7.58 -10.99 4.99
C TRP A 19 -6.34 -10.53 5.78
N PRO A 20 -5.22 -10.21 5.13
CA PRO A 20 -3.95 -9.94 5.81
C PRO A 20 -4.03 -8.78 6.81
N MET A 21 -4.88 -7.77 6.58
CA MET A 21 -5.09 -6.69 7.55
C MET A 21 -5.75 -7.20 8.84
N LYS A 22 -6.71 -8.11 8.72
CA LYS A 22 -7.35 -8.75 9.89
C LYS A 22 -6.34 -9.59 10.65
N GLU A 23 -5.52 -10.37 9.93
CA GLU A 23 -4.46 -11.16 10.54
C GLU A 23 -3.41 -10.27 11.24
N ALA A 24 -2.98 -9.18 10.62
CA ALA A 24 -2.09 -8.22 11.25
C ALA A 24 -2.65 -7.65 12.55
N CYS A 25 -3.94 -7.33 12.59
CA CYS A 25 -4.62 -6.90 13.83
C CYS A 25 -4.65 -8.00 14.90
N VAL A 26 -4.86 -9.26 14.51
CA VAL A 26 -4.84 -10.42 15.43
C VAL A 26 -3.43 -10.57 16.01
N GLN A 27 -2.40 -10.55 15.16
CA GLN A 27 -1.02 -10.69 15.60
C GLN A 27 -0.57 -9.53 16.51
N ALA A 28 -1.02 -8.31 16.22
CA ALA A 28 -0.76 -7.16 17.11
C ALA A 28 -1.38 -7.34 18.50
N LYS A 29 -2.61 -7.85 18.58
CA LYS A 29 -3.33 -8.07 19.83
C LYS A 29 -2.78 -9.23 20.66
N ASN A 30 -2.10 -10.18 20.05
CA ASN A 30 -1.46 -11.31 20.73
C ASN A 30 -0.22 -10.90 21.55
N THR A 31 0.14 -9.62 21.56
CA THR A 31 1.06 -9.09 22.56
C THR A 31 0.30 -8.94 23.87
N THR A 32 0.89 -9.33 24.99
CA THR A 32 0.34 -9.20 26.34
C THR A 32 0.22 -7.74 26.82
N ALA A 33 0.04 -6.81 25.90
CA ALA A 33 -0.21 -5.40 26.20
C ALA A 33 -1.64 -5.23 26.70
N SER A 34 -1.77 -4.87 27.94
CA SER A 34 -3.06 -4.67 28.61
C SER A 34 -3.82 -3.41 28.15
N SER A 35 -3.24 -2.53 27.35
CA SER A 35 -3.97 -1.48 26.63
C SER A 35 -3.12 -0.83 25.54
N PHE A 36 -3.68 -0.70 24.35
CA PHE A 36 -3.18 0.19 23.29
C PHE A 36 -3.36 1.70 23.62
N ASN A 37 -3.89 2.00 24.80
CA ASN A 37 -4.20 3.36 25.24
C ASN A 37 -3.02 4.08 25.90
N ASP A 38 -1.89 3.38 26.09
CA ASP A 38 -0.69 4.04 26.59
C ASP A 38 0.04 4.71 25.44
N VAL A 39 -0.08 6.04 25.38
CA VAL A 39 0.45 6.92 24.32
C VAL A 39 1.97 7.05 24.32
N SER A 40 2.68 6.34 25.20
CA SER A 40 4.14 6.31 25.13
C SER A 40 4.58 5.47 23.92
N MET A 41 4.91 6.14 22.83
CA MET A 41 5.36 5.52 21.56
C MET A 41 6.59 4.60 21.72
N PHE A 42 7.23 4.61 22.88
CA PHE A 42 8.44 3.84 23.18
C PHE A 42 8.18 2.66 24.14
N ASN A 43 6.92 2.29 24.37
CA ASN A 43 6.64 1.08 25.15
C ASN A 43 7.05 -0.15 24.31
N TYR A 44 7.91 -1.00 24.87
CA TYR A 44 8.38 -2.25 24.25
C TYR A 44 7.22 -3.10 23.70
N THR A 45 6.09 -3.11 24.39
CA THR A 45 4.90 -3.87 23.99
C THR A 45 4.28 -3.32 22.69
N ASN A 46 4.25 -2.01 22.50
CA ASN A 46 3.75 -1.39 21.28
C ASN A 46 4.68 -1.69 20.10
N ILE A 47 6.00 -1.67 20.33
CA ILE A 47 7.00 -2.04 19.31
C ILE A 47 6.81 -3.49 18.88
N MET A 48 6.62 -4.41 19.84
CA MET A 48 6.38 -5.82 19.56
C MET A 48 5.05 -6.05 18.82
N ALA A 49 4.01 -5.27 19.13
CA ALA A 49 2.73 -5.33 18.43
C ALA A 49 2.88 -4.90 16.97
N ILE A 50 3.58 -3.79 16.73
CA ILE A 50 3.88 -3.29 15.38
C ILE A 50 4.73 -4.29 14.60
N GLN A 51 5.77 -4.85 15.22
CA GLN A 51 6.62 -5.87 14.60
C GLN A 51 5.81 -7.10 14.18
N ARG A 52 4.96 -7.64 15.05
CA ARG A 52 4.14 -8.81 14.75
C ARG A 52 3.14 -8.53 13.63
N ALA A 53 2.48 -7.37 13.67
CA ALA A 53 1.60 -6.94 12.58
C ALA A 53 2.37 -6.79 11.26
N GLY A 54 3.57 -6.19 11.30
CA GLY A 54 4.44 -6.02 10.14
C GLY A 54 4.92 -7.36 9.56
N ASN A 55 5.20 -8.34 10.39
CA ASN A 55 5.64 -9.66 9.94
C ASN A 55 4.60 -10.41 9.12
N VAL A 56 3.33 -10.08 9.20
CA VAL A 56 2.30 -10.61 8.30
C VAL A 56 2.59 -10.22 6.84
N PHE A 57 3.20 -9.07 6.62
CA PHE A 57 3.59 -8.64 5.28
C PHE A 57 5.03 -9.05 4.94
N TYR A 58 5.97 -8.86 5.86
CA TYR A 58 7.39 -9.01 5.56
C TYR A 58 7.94 -10.43 5.78
N ASN A 59 7.28 -11.24 6.61
CA ASN A 59 7.77 -12.57 6.97
C ASN A 59 6.62 -13.50 7.41
N TYR A 60 5.55 -13.56 6.61
CA TYR A 60 4.40 -14.40 6.94
C TYR A 60 4.75 -15.88 7.03
N THR A 61 5.62 -16.37 6.16
CA THR A 61 6.08 -17.76 6.15
C THR A 61 7.05 -18.10 7.27
N GLY A 62 7.59 -17.11 7.97
CA GLY A 62 8.62 -17.29 8.98
C GLY A 62 10.00 -17.71 8.44
N ALA A 63 10.20 -17.65 7.12
CA ALA A 63 11.43 -18.09 6.48
C ALA A 63 12.57 -17.07 6.58
N GLU A 64 12.25 -15.80 6.78
CA GLU A 64 13.22 -14.73 6.83
C GLU A 64 13.80 -14.59 8.25
N THR A 65 15.12 -14.69 8.36
CA THR A 65 15.85 -14.47 9.62
C THR A 65 16.20 -13.00 9.84
N CYS A 66 16.27 -12.20 8.77
CA CYS A 66 16.55 -10.78 8.80
C CYS A 66 15.78 -10.08 7.68
N LEU A 67 15.10 -8.98 7.99
CA LEU A 67 14.38 -8.19 6.99
C LEU A 67 15.33 -7.13 6.42
N ASN A 68 15.53 -7.16 5.09
CA ASN A 68 16.24 -6.09 4.40
C ASN A 68 15.32 -4.89 4.22
N ILE A 69 15.47 -3.89 5.08
CA ILE A 69 14.67 -2.66 5.03
C ILE A 69 15.16 -1.65 3.98
N SER A 70 16.31 -1.90 3.36
CA SER A 70 16.90 -1.03 2.34
C SER A 70 16.37 -1.31 0.93
N GLU A 71 15.75 -2.47 0.72
CA GLU A 71 15.13 -2.83 -0.54
C GLU A 71 13.61 -2.67 -0.45
N SER A 72 13.01 -2.08 -1.47
CA SER A 72 11.56 -2.15 -1.61
C SER A 72 11.23 -3.64 -1.79
N GLN A 73 10.45 -4.20 -0.90
CA GLN A 73 9.99 -5.60 -0.97
C GLN A 73 8.91 -5.80 -2.04
N ALA A 74 9.05 -5.15 -3.17
CA ALA A 74 8.29 -5.47 -4.37
C ALA A 74 8.91 -6.74 -4.96
N GLY A 75 8.47 -7.87 -4.44
CA GLY A 75 9.04 -9.16 -4.77
C GLY A 75 8.96 -9.45 -6.26
N GLY A 76 10.08 -9.35 -6.94
CA GLY A 76 10.30 -9.96 -8.25
C GLY A 76 9.56 -9.37 -9.46
N LEU A 77 8.63 -8.45 -9.27
CA LEU A 77 8.04 -7.66 -10.35
C LEU A 77 8.77 -6.33 -10.44
N ASP A 78 9.15 -5.97 -11.65
CA ASP A 78 9.81 -4.71 -11.93
C ASP A 78 8.88 -3.53 -11.58
N ASP A 79 9.19 -2.81 -10.50
CA ASP A 79 8.47 -1.61 -10.07
C ASP A 79 8.44 -0.53 -11.14
N SER A 80 9.41 -0.53 -12.06
CA SER A 80 9.47 0.42 -13.16
C SER A 80 8.30 0.26 -14.12
N GLY A 81 7.86 -0.96 -14.39
CA GLY A 81 6.72 -1.24 -15.26
C GLY A 81 5.42 -0.62 -14.72
N TRP A 82 5.18 -0.74 -13.42
CA TRP A 82 4.02 -0.12 -12.79
C TRP A 82 4.10 1.41 -12.80
N THR A 83 5.29 1.96 -12.51
CA THR A 83 5.49 3.40 -12.51
C THR A 83 5.33 3.99 -13.92
N ILE A 84 5.81 3.32 -14.98
CA ILE A 84 5.59 3.72 -16.37
C ILE A 84 4.09 3.74 -16.68
N GLN A 85 3.34 2.71 -16.27
CA GLN A 85 1.89 2.64 -16.49
C GLN A 85 1.15 3.79 -15.80
N THR A 86 1.54 4.12 -14.55
CA THR A 86 0.94 5.25 -13.84
C THR A 86 1.33 6.61 -14.43
N CYS A 87 2.50 6.70 -15.07
CA CYS A 87 2.93 7.89 -15.78
C CYS A 87 2.35 8.02 -17.20
N SER A 88 1.59 7.04 -17.67
CA SER A 88 0.94 7.06 -18.98
C SER A 88 -0.59 7.12 -18.87
N GLU A 89 -1.27 6.02 -19.15
CA GLU A 89 -2.73 5.97 -19.29
C GLU A 89 -3.46 5.73 -17.95
N PHE A 90 -2.74 5.35 -16.89
CA PHE A 90 -3.36 4.92 -15.65
C PHE A 90 -2.85 5.65 -14.39
N PRO A 91 -2.81 6.98 -14.38
CA PRO A 91 -2.50 7.71 -13.16
C PRO A 91 -3.46 7.33 -12.04
N MET A 92 -2.90 7.09 -10.86
CA MET A 92 -3.67 6.70 -9.69
C MET A 92 -3.57 7.80 -8.62
N PRO A 93 -4.38 8.86 -8.72
CA PRO A 93 -4.43 9.88 -7.68
C PRO A 93 -4.91 9.25 -6.38
N MET A 94 -4.03 9.20 -5.41
CA MET A 94 -4.34 8.74 -4.06
C MET A 94 -4.34 9.94 -3.14
N GLY A 95 -5.48 10.23 -2.57
CA GLY A 95 -5.65 11.26 -1.56
C GLY A 95 -6.51 10.74 -0.44
N ASP A 96 -6.39 11.37 0.72
CA ASP A 96 -7.21 11.07 1.86
C ASP A 96 -7.70 12.37 2.47
N ASP A 97 -8.84 12.34 3.12
CA ASP A 97 -9.32 13.46 3.91
C ASP A 97 -8.59 13.42 5.28
N PRO A 98 -7.71 14.37 5.57
CA PRO A 98 -6.96 14.37 6.83
C PRO A 98 -7.86 14.46 8.06
N SER A 99 -9.12 14.87 7.91
CA SER A 99 -10.11 14.88 9.00
C SER A 99 -10.68 13.49 9.31
N GLN A 100 -10.56 12.54 8.39
CA GLN A 100 -11.09 11.18 8.48
C GLN A 100 -9.99 10.11 8.56
N SER A 101 -8.76 10.48 8.24
CA SER A 101 -7.63 9.56 8.18
C SER A 101 -6.85 9.51 9.49
N CYS A 102 -6.36 8.31 9.82
CA CYS A 102 -5.37 8.12 10.89
C CYS A 102 -3.94 8.49 10.47
N PHE A 103 -3.74 8.82 9.20
CA PHE A 103 -2.44 9.14 8.64
C PHE A 103 -2.33 10.64 8.34
N THR A 104 -1.15 11.20 8.58
CA THR A 104 -0.82 12.55 8.14
C THR A 104 -0.50 12.51 6.65
N TRP A 105 -1.49 12.71 5.81
CA TRP A 105 -1.32 12.73 4.37
C TRP A 105 -1.42 14.16 3.83
N THR A 106 -0.56 14.51 2.89
CA THR A 106 -0.52 15.85 2.29
C THR A 106 -1.46 16.02 1.09
N GLY A 107 -2.22 15.00 0.74
CA GLY A 107 -3.05 14.99 -0.45
C GLY A 107 -2.28 14.67 -1.73
N TRP A 108 -3.01 14.54 -2.81
CA TRP A 108 -2.45 14.30 -4.14
C TRP A 108 -1.98 15.63 -4.75
N ASP A 109 -0.73 15.69 -5.16
CA ASP A 109 -0.15 16.80 -5.92
C ASP A 109 0.05 16.36 -7.37
N GLU A 110 -0.91 16.72 -8.23
CA GLU A 110 -0.90 16.40 -9.66
C GLU A 110 0.28 17.03 -10.38
N ALA A 111 0.65 18.27 -10.03
CA ALA A 111 1.73 18.98 -10.66
C ALA A 111 3.09 18.35 -10.33
N ALA A 112 3.30 17.97 -9.07
CA ALA A 112 4.51 17.27 -8.65
C ALA A 112 4.62 15.90 -9.32
N PHE A 113 3.53 15.13 -9.42
CA PHE A 113 3.51 13.83 -10.07
C PHE A 113 3.77 13.95 -11.58
N THR A 114 3.12 14.91 -12.25
CA THR A 114 3.37 15.19 -13.69
C THR A 114 4.84 15.55 -13.93
N SER A 115 5.41 16.41 -13.09
CA SER A 115 6.82 16.80 -13.16
C SER A 115 7.76 15.59 -12.99
N PHE A 116 7.48 14.71 -12.04
CA PHE A 116 8.21 13.46 -11.82
C PHE A 116 8.17 12.58 -13.07
N CYS A 117 7.00 12.35 -13.67
CA CYS A 117 6.85 11.52 -14.87
C CYS A 117 7.59 12.09 -16.07
N GLN A 118 7.53 13.41 -16.27
CA GLN A 118 8.26 14.08 -17.34
C GLN A 118 9.78 13.99 -17.17
N GLN A 119 10.28 14.19 -15.96
CA GLN A 119 11.72 14.17 -15.68
C GLN A 119 12.30 12.76 -15.72
N THR A 120 11.55 11.76 -15.23
CA THR A 120 12.06 10.39 -15.10
C THR A 120 11.87 9.57 -16.37
N TYR A 121 10.73 9.74 -17.05
CA TYR A 121 10.33 8.90 -18.18
C TYR A 121 10.06 9.67 -19.48
N GLY A 122 10.09 11.00 -19.46
CA GLY A 122 9.72 11.83 -20.60
C GLY A 122 8.23 11.76 -20.96
N MET A 123 7.37 11.35 -20.02
CA MET A 123 5.95 11.08 -20.24
C MET A 123 5.08 12.12 -19.55
N THR A 124 3.91 12.39 -20.13
CA THR A 124 2.87 13.21 -19.50
C THR A 124 1.69 12.32 -19.16
N PRO A 125 1.30 12.21 -17.87
CA PRO A 125 0.19 11.38 -17.45
C PRO A 125 -1.14 11.82 -18.08
N MET A 126 -1.92 10.85 -18.54
CA MET A 126 -3.25 11.08 -19.15
C MET A 126 -4.35 10.82 -18.11
N TYR A 127 -4.61 11.79 -17.25
CA TYR A 127 -5.51 11.63 -16.09
C TYR A 127 -6.93 11.19 -16.40
N ASN A 128 -7.44 11.50 -17.57
CA ASN A 128 -8.81 11.16 -17.97
C ASN A 128 -8.88 10.00 -18.98
N TRP A 129 -7.75 9.45 -19.44
CA TRP A 129 -7.76 8.47 -20.52
C TRP A 129 -8.65 7.26 -20.23
N ALA A 130 -8.52 6.67 -19.03
CA ALA A 130 -9.34 5.51 -18.67
C ALA A 130 -10.84 5.87 -18.55
N LEU A 131 -11.15 7.06 -18.04
CA LEU A 131 -12.53 7.53 -17.96
C LEU A 131 -13.13 7.76 -19.35
N ASP A 132 -12.39 8.41 -20.23
CA ASP A 132 -12.85 8.74 -21.58
C ASP A 132 -12.98 7.48 -22.44
N TYR A 133 -12.03 6.56 -22.33
CA TYR A 133 -11.98 5.35 -23.14
C TYR A 133 -13.01 4.29 -22.71
N PHE A 134 -13.25 4.14 -21.40
CA PHE A 134 -14.14 3.11 -20.86
C PHE A 134 -15.54 3.64 -20.47
N GLY A 135 -15.93 4.83 -20.90
CA GLY A 135 -17.28 5.36 -20.66
C GLY A 135 -17.49 5.98 -19.28
N GLY A 136 -16.44 6.41 -18.61
CA GLY A 136 -16.51 7.17 -17.37
C GLY A 136 -16.99 6.37 -16.16
N ARG A 137 -17.76 7.03 -15.30
CA ARG A 137 -18.27 6.43 -14.03
C ARG A 137 -19.42 5.43 -14.24
N ASN A 138 -19.98 5.36 -15.45
CA ASN A 138 -21.09 4.48 -15.79
C ASN A 138 -20.80 3.70 -17.07
N PRO A 139 -19.79 2.81 -17.07
CA PRO A 139 -19.32 2.14 -18.29
C PRO A 139 -20.35 1.21 -18.95
N GLY A 140 -21.46 0.90 -18.29
CA GLY A 140 -22.53 0.07 -18.83
C GLY A 140 -23.78 0.85 -19.29
N LYS A 141 -23.72 2.18 -19.33
CA LYS A 141 -24.93 2.98 -19.64
C LYS A 141 -25.33 2.92 -21.11
N ASP A 142 -24.36 2.62 -21.98
CA ASP A 142 -24.53 2.65 -23.44
C ASP A 142 -24.54 1.23 -24.07
N PHE A 143 -24.69 0.18 -23.25
CA PHE A 143 -24.87 -1.20 -23.67
C PHE A 143 -26.27 -1.71 -23.43
#